data_58bc2981a49b2e7cad29ab934cd73076
#
_entry.id   58bc2981a49b2e7cad29ab934cd73076
#
_cell.length_a   1.000
_cell.length_b   1.000
_cell.length_c   1.000
_cell.angle_alpha   90.00
_cell.angle_beta   90.00
_cell.angle_gamma   90.00
#
_symmetry.space_group_name_H-M   'P 1'
#
loop_
_entity.id
_entity.type
_entity.pdbx_description
1 polymer ?
#
loop_
_entity_poly.entity_id
_entity_poly.type
_entity_poly.pdbx_seq_one_letter_code
_entity_poly.pdbx_strand_id
1 'polypeptide(L)'
;MAQQWEGLLEGAAQELKGHLTLERVTASKAGDEIAVFFSSDMLVEEKPFLAAQRAIRRNFAPTRVKLIIRSPQLAQDFLNDPQKYAPFILRCVKRRHPSGAPFMNDAKLECKGDVLSVLVPQNIAPKFLTQSGVDHYIEQLIENVFVTKVHVVFQAVKLREEQLEEIRRRRKRTSRPSQR
;
A
#
# COMPACT_ATOMS: atom_id res chain seq x y z
N MET A 1 -27.64 3.83 13.00
CA MET A 1 -26.32 3.56 13.60
C MET A 1 -25.11 3.96 12.73
N ALA A 2 -25.27 4.25 11.44
CA ALA A 2 -24.15 4.65 10.57
C ALA A 2 -23.58 6.05 10.82
N GLN A 3 -24.33 6.98 11.38
CA GLN A 3 -23.91 8.39 11.55
C GLN A 3 -23.13 8.70 12.83
N GLN A 4 -23.11 7.82 13.82
CA GLN A 4 -22.46 8.11 15.11
C GLN A 4 -20.93 8.03 15.08
N TRP A 5 -20.33 7.23 14.21
CA TRP A 5 -18.89 7.10 14.14
C TRP A 5 -18.22 8.23 13.32
N GLU A 6 -18.96 8.92 12.45
CA GLU A 6 -18.45 10.09 11.71
C GLU A 6 -18.05 11.23 12.66
N GLY A 7 -18.74 11.38 13.79
CA GLY A 7 -18.36 12.31 14.84
C GLY A 7 -17.00 11.98 15.49
N LEU A 8 -16.57 10.71 15.49
CA LEU A 8 -15.26 10.29 16.01
C LEU A 8 -14.10 10.75 15.12
N LEU A 9 -14.37 11.03 13.85
CA LEU A 9 -13.40 11.50 12.88
C LEU A 9 -13.38 13.03 12.71
N GLU A 10 -14.25 13.76 13.43
CA GLU A 10 -14.35 15.21 13.28
C GLU A 10 -12.98 15.89 13.47
N GLY A 11 -12.61 16.71 12.47
CA GLY A 11 -11.38 17.50 12.44
C GLY A 11 -10.10 16.76 12.05
N ALA A 12 -10.07 15.41 12.11
CA ALA A 12 -8.83 14.65 11.94
C ALA A 12 -8.66 14.01 10.55
N ALA A 13 -9.76 13.66 9.88
CA ALA A 13 -9.74 12.95 8.61
C ALA A 13 -10.95 13.33 7.75
N GLN A 14 -11.16 14.61 7.51
CA GLN A 14 -12.28 15.09 6.68
C GLN A 14 -12.30 14.47 5.29
N GLU A 15 -11.11 14.16 4.73
CA GLU A 15 -10.96 13.49 3.44
C GLU A 15 -11.62 12.10 3.39
N LEU A 16 -11.83 11.46 4.55
CA LEU A 16 -12.47 10.14 4.65
C LEU A 16 -13.97 10.21 4.92
N LYS A 17 -14.50 11.42 5.17
CA LYS A 17 -15.91 11.61 5.47
C LYS A 17 -16.77 11.25 4.27
N GLY A 18 -17.74 10.38 4.47
CA GLY A 18 -18.61 9.87 3.41
C GLY A 18 -18.04 8.72 2.60
N HIS A 19 -16.72 8.41 2.76
CA HIS A 19 -16.05 7.33 2.04
C HIS A 19 -15.85 6.06 2.87
N LEU A 20 -16.10 6.13 4.18
CA LEU A 20 -15.95 4.98 5.08
C LEU A 20 -17.32 4.44 5.50
N THR A 21 -17.45 3.13 5.46
CA THR A 21 -18.59 2.40 6.04
C THR A 21 -18.10 1.50 7.16
N LEU A 22 -18.65 1.64 8.36
CA LEU A 22 -18.33 0.74 9.48
C LEU A 22 -18.89 -0.66 9.19
N GLU A 23 -18.03 -1.65 9.13
CA GLU A 23 -18.42 -3.04 8.90
C GLU A 23 -18.68 -3.78 10.21
N ARG A 24 -17.72 -3.72 11.13
CA ARG A 24 -17.79 -4.40 12.41
C ARG A 24 -16.83 -3.83 13.44
N VAL A 25 -17.13 -4.11 14.69
CA VAL A 25 -16.23 -3.89 15.82
C VAL A 25 -16.09 -5.22 16.56
N THR A 26 -14.86 -5.59 16.89
CA THR A 26 -14.56 -6.79 17.67
C THR A 26 -13.74 -6.41 18.89
N ALA A 27 -14.01 -7.04 20.03
CA ALA A 27 -13.21 -6.89 21.23
C ALA A 27 -12.44 -8.19 21.51
N SER A 28 -11.25 -8.06 22.09
CA SER A 28 -10.51 -9.20 22.64
C SER A 28 -11.29 -9.81 23.81
N LYS A 29 -11.08 -11.09 24.09
CA LYS A 29 -11.70 -11.76 25.24
C LYS A 29 -11.34 -11.10 26.57
N ALA A 30 -10.17 -10.50 26.67
CA ALA A 30 -9.69 -9.76 27.84
C ALA A 30 -10.26 -8.34 27.95
N GLY A 31 -10.92 -7.84 26.89
CA GLY A 31 -11.48 -6.48 26.84
C GLY A 31 -10.43 -5.35 26.75
N ASP A 32 -9.16 -5.70 26.53
CA ASP A 32 -8.04 -4.76 26.50
C ASP A 32 -7.74 -4.21 25.09
N GLU A 33 -8.29 -4.84 24.06
CA GLU A 33 -8.14 -4.43 22.66
C GLU A 33 -9.49 -4.45 21.92
N ILE A 34 -9.72 -3.43 21.12
CA ILE A 34 -10.84 -3.32 20.18
C ILE A 34 -10.27 -3.21 18.76
N ALA A 35 -10.79 -4.01 17.84
CA ALA A 35 -10.53 -3.85 16.42
C ALA A 35 -11.77 -3.29 15.71
N VAL A 36 -11.57 -2.18 14.99
CA VAL A 36 -12.61 -1.48 14.25
C VAL A 36 -12.35 -1.64 12.77
N PHE A 37 -13.29 -2.20 12.04
CA PHE A 37 -13.19 -2.51 10.63
C PHE A 37 -14.08 -1.57 9.82
N PHE A 38 -13.47 -0.89 8.87
CA PHE A 38 -14.16 -0.08 7.87
C PHE A 38 -13.90 -0.62 6.46
N SER A 39 -14.91 -0.49 5.59
CA SER A 39 -14.71 -0.49 4.16
C SER A 39 -14.66 0.94 3.63
N SER A 40 -13.88 1.15 2.57
CA SER A 40 -13.75 2.42 1.86
C SER A 40 -13.98 2.20 0.37
N ASP A 41 -14.67 3.15 -0.27
CA ASP A 41 -14.84 3.20 -1.72
C ASP A 41 -13.63 3.85 -2.43
N MET A 42 -12.65 4.33 -1.67
CA MET A 42 -11.41 4.92 -2.15
C MET A 42 -10.18 4.30 -1.49
N LEU A 43 -9.03 4.43 -2.13
CA LEU A 43 -7.75 4.07 -1.52
C LEU A 43 -7.41 5.08 -0.41
N VAL A 44 -7.26 4.58 0.81
CA VAL A 44 -6.94 5.42 1.96
C VAL A 44 -5.43 5.60 2.08
N GLU A 45 -4.99 6.83 1.90
CA GLU A 45 -3.60 7.23 2.06
C GLU A 45 -3.16 7.20 3.53
N GLU A 46 -1.84 7.17 3.75
CA GLU A 46 -1.28 7.03 5.11
C GLU A 46 -1.67 8.18 6.05
N LYS A 47 -1.60 9.43 5.56
CA LYS A 47 -1.86 10.61 6.39
C LYS A 47 -3.29 10.63 6.94
N PRO A 48 -4.35 10.49 6.11
CA PRO A 48 -5.72 10.39 6.62
C PRO A 48 -5.95 9.13 7.48
N PHE A 49 -5.31 7.99 7.15
CA PHE A 49 -5.37 6.78 7.98
C PHE A 49 -4.84 7.03 9.39
N LEU A 50 -3.65 7.62 9.53
CA LEU A 50 -3.05 7.92 10.83
C LEU A 50 -3.86 8.97 11.62
N ALA A 51 -4.47 9.93 10.92
CA ALA A 51 -5.35 10.90 11.54
C ALA A 51 -6.60 10.22 12.12
N ALA A 52 -7.27 9.36 11.34
CA ALA A 52 -8.41 8.56 11.78
C ALA A 52 -8.03 7.64 12.95
N GLN A 53 -6.91 6.96 12.88
CA GLN A 53 -6.43 6.08 13.94
C GLN A 53 -6.21 6.83 15.26
N ARG A 54 -5.62 8.03 15.21
CA ARG A 54 -5.41 8.87 16.40
C ARG A 54 -6.74 9.35 17.00
N ALA A 55 -7.66 9.79 16.15
CA ALA A 55 -8.98 10.24 16.58
C ALA A 55 -9.75 9.13 17.30
N ILE A 56 -9.82 7.94 16.71
CA ILE A 56 -10.51 6.78 17.30
C ILE A 56 -9.83 6.37 18.60
N ARG A 57 -8.49 6.27 18.65
CA ARG A 57 -7.77 5.92 19.88
C ARG A 57 -8.06 6.86 21.06
N ARG A 58 -8.19 8.16 20.80
CA ARG A 58 -8.51 9.15 21.86
C ARG A 58 -9.87 8.88 22.51
N ASN A 59 -10.86 8.46 21.70
CA ASN A 59 -12.21 8.22 22.17
C ASN A 59 -12.36 6.92 22.97
N PHE A 60 -11.44 5.97 22.78
CA PHE A 60 -11.50 4.65 23.44
C PHE A 60 -10.40 4.44 24.50
N ALA A 61 -9.60 5.47 24.79
CA ALA A 61 -8.57 5.36 25.84
C ALA A 61 -9.21 4.97 27.19
N PRO A 62 -8.59 4.07 27.96
CA PRO A 62 -7.26 3.49 27.82
C PRO A 62 -7.19 2.22 26.94
N THR A 63 -8.30 1.75 26.37
CA THR A 63 -8.37 0.53 25.54
C THR A 63 -7.53 0.69 24.28
N ARG A 64 -6.78 -0.34 23.93
CA ARG A 64 -6.03 -0.36 22.67
C ARG A 64 -6.99 -0.48 21.49
N VAL A 65 -6.80 0.36 20.48
CA VAL A 65 -7.63 0.30 19.28
C VAL A 65 -6.76 0.00 18.06
N LYS A 66 -7.15 -1.05 17.34
CA LYS A 66 -6.63 -1.42 16.01
C LYS A 66 -7.63 -0.96 14.97
N LEU A 67 -7.24 0.00 14.14
CA LEU A 67 -8.04 0.44 13.01
C LEU A 67 -7.64 -0.37 11.77
N ILE A 68 -8.63 -0.90 11.06
CA ILE A 68 -8.47 -1.65 9.82
C ILE A 68 -9.41 -1.04 8.80
N ILE A 69 -8.84 -0.49 7.71
CA ILE A 69 -9.60 0.05 6.59
C ILE A 69 -9.26 -0.78 5.35
N ARG A 70 -10.28 -1.27 4.66
CA ARG A 70 -10.19 -2.07 3.45
C ARG A 70 -10.93 -1.39 2.32
N SER A 71 -10.52 -1.65 1.08
CA SER A 71 -11.16 -1.10 -0.12
C SER A 71 -11.54 -2.22 -1.10
N PRO A 72 -12.47 -3.11 -0.72
CA PRO A 72 -12.83 -4.28 -1.53
C PRO A 72 -13.44 -3.88 -2.88
N GLN A 73 -14.07 -2.71 -2.94
CA GLN A 73 -14.66 -2.17 -4.19
C GLN A 73 -13.63 -1.85 -5.25
N LEU A 74 -12.36 -1.62 -4.85
CA LEU A 74 -11.25 -1.36 -5.76
C LEU A 74 -10.55 -2.64 -6.25
N ALA A 75 -10.95 -3.82 -5.77
CA ALA A 75 -10.28 -5.08 -6.11
C ALA A 75 -10.27 -5.34 -7.61
N GLN A 76 -11.42 -5.16 -8.29
CA GLN A 76 -11.49 -5.39 -9.72
C GLN A 76 -10.72 -4.35 -10.54
N ASP A 77 -10.74 -3.08 -10.12
CA ASP A 77 -9.96 -2.01 -10.74
C ASP A 77 -8.45 -2.28 -10.58
N PHE A 78 -8.03 -2.74 -9.40
CA PHE A 78 -6.65 -3.16 -9.15
C PHE A 78 -6.22 -4.33 -10.06
N LEU A 79 -7.04 -5.37 -10.20
CA LEU A 79 -6.73 -6.52 -11.06
C LEU A 79 -6.65 -6.13 -12.54
N ASN A 80 -7.47 -5.19 -12.99
CA ASN A 80 -7.49 -4.71 -14.38
C ASN A 80 -6.32 -3.76 -14.69
N ASP A 81 -5.97 -2.88 -13.75
CA ASP A 81 -4.88 -1.90 -13.91
C ASP A 81 -4.06 -1.74 -12.61
N PRO A 82 -3.21 -2.72 -12.26
CA PRO A 82 -2.40 -2.64 -11.06
C PRO A 82 -1.37 -1.51 -11.11
N GLN A 83 -1.00 -1.04 -12.31
CA GLN A 83 -0.03 0.05 -12.48
C GLN A 83 -0.51 1.37 -11.86
N LYS A 84 -1.80 1.63 -11.85
CA LYS A 84 -2.43 2.77 -11.17
C LYS A 84 -2.09 2.82 -9.69
N TYR A 85 -1.91 1.66 -9.06
CA TYR A 85 -1.62 1.50 -7.63
C TYR A 85 -0.13 1.35 -7.30
N ALA A 86 0.74 1.35 -8.32
CA ALA A 86 2.19 1.22 -8.13
C ALA A 86 2.79 2.25 -7.17
N PRO A 87 2.40 3.55 -7.20
CA PRO A 87 2.91 4.55 -6.25
C PRO A 87 2.56 4.23 -4.80
N PHE A 88 1.36 3.71 -4.55
CA PHE A 88 0.93 3.29 -3.22
C PHE A 88 1.75 2.09 -2.72
N ILE A 89 1.86 1.03 -3.54
CA ILE A 89 2.62 -0.18 -3.21
C ILE A 89 4.08 0.18 -2.94
N LEU A 90 4.69 1.02 -3.79
CA LEU A 90 6.08 1.45 -3.62
C LEU A 90 6.29 2.21 -2.30
N ARG A 91 5.38 3.11 -1.92
CA ARG A 91 5.46 3.80 -0.62
C ARG A 91 5.41 2.83 0.56
N CYS A 92 4.53 1.84 0.49
CA CYS A 92 4.40 0.81 1.53
C CYS A 92 5.66 -0.05 1.61
N VAL A 93 6.21 -0.50 0.48
CA VAL A 93 7.47 -1.25 0.40
C VAL A 93 8.63 -0.41 0.92
N LYS A 94 8.74 0.86 0.53
CA LYS A 94 9.81 1.77 1.00
C LYS A 94 9.83 1.89 2.52
N ARG A 95 8.67 1.90 3.14
CA ARG A 95 8.57 1.98 4.60
C ARG A 95 8.91 0.67 5.30
N ARG A 96 8.47 -0.46 4.77
CA ARG A 96 8.64 -1.77 5.41
C ARG A 96 9.92 -2.48 5.01
N HIS A 97 10.33 -2.32 3.75
CA HIS A 97 11.50 -2.93 3.13
C HIS A 97 12.34 -1.87 2.41
N PRO A 98 12.98 -0.94 3.15
CA PRO A 98 13.69 0.19 2.55
C PRO A 98 14.84 -0.23 1.62
N SER A 99 15.46 -1.39 1.87
CA SER A 99 16.52 -1.95 1.02
C SER A 99 16.01 -2.48 -0.33
N GLY A 100 14.74 -2.90 -0.41
CA GLY A 100 14.11 -3.38 -1.64
C GLY A 100 13.55 -2.25 -2.52
N ALA A 101 13.16 -1.13 -1.91
CA ALA A 101 12.49 -0.05 -2.60
C ALA A 101 13.25 0.52 -3.82
N PRO A 102 14.58 0.71 -3.81
CA PRO A 102 15.32 1.22 -4.97
C PRO A 102 15.20 0.35 -6.22
N PHE A 103 15.00 -0.96 -6.04
CA PHE A 103 14.82 -1.91 -7.15
C PHE A 103 13.44 -1.82 -7.81
N MET A 104 12.47 -1.21 -7.11
CA MET A 104 11.09 -1.08 -7.58
C MET A 104 10.74 0.29 -8.14
N ASN A 105 11.63 1.28 -8.11
CA ASN A 105 11.33 2.65 -8.52
C ASN A 105 10.76 2.79 -9.95
N ASP A 106 11.22 1.95 -10.88
CA ASP A 106 10.78 1.94 -12.27
C ASP A 106 10.07 0.63 -12.62
N ALA A 107 9.53 -0.07 -11.62
CA ALA A 107 8.84 -1.33 -11.83
C ALA A 107 7.50 -1.12 -12.54
N LYS A 108 7.17 -2.05 -13.45
CA LYS A 108 5.84 -2.14 -14.05
C LYS A 108 5.08 -3.27 -13.41
N LEU A 109 3.81 -3.04 -13.17
CA LEU A 109 2.89 -4.01 -12.58
C LEU A 109 1.92 -4.50 -13.64
N GLU A 110 1.80 -5.80 -13.79
CA GLU A 110 0.83 -6.44 -14.68
C GLU A 110 0.15 -7.59 -13.93
N CYS A 111 -1.17 -7.66 -14.00
CA CYS A 111 -1.92 -8.74 -13.39
C CYS A 111 -2.53 -9.64 -14.47
N LYS A 112 -2.35 -10.95 -14.33
CA LYS A 112 -2.99 -11.97 -15.17
C LYS A 112 -3.59 -13.04 -14.29
N GLY A 113 -4.91 -13.04 -14.18
CA GLY A 113 -5.63 -13.87 -13.21
C GLY A 113 -5.25 -13.48 -11.79
N ASP A 114 -4.71 -14.43 -11.03
CA ASP A 114 -4.24 -14.26 -9.66
C ASP A 114 -2.72 -13.98 -9.55
N VAL A 115 -2.01 -13.85 -10.69
CA VAL A 115 -0.57 -13.58 -10.71
C VAL A 115 -0.29 -12.11 -10.98
N LEU A 116 0.33 -11.44 -10.01
CA LEU A 116 0.86 -10.09 -10.14
C LEU A 116 2.35 -10.13 -10.53
N SER A 117 2.64 -9.84 -11.78
CA SER A 117 4.01 -9.72 -12.29
C SER A 117 4.56 -8.33 -12.01
N VAL A 118 5.66 -8.27 -11.29
CA VAL A 118 6.41 -7.03 -11.01
C VAL A 118 7.68 -7.03 -11.87
N LEU A 119 7.64 -6.26 -12.94
CA LEU A 119 8.70 -6.16 -13.93
C LEU A 119 9.73 -5.11 -13.47
N VAL A 120 10.93 -5.54 -13.12
CA VAL A 120 12.00 -4.68 -12.59
C VAL A 120 13.15 -4.53 -13.61
N PRO A 121 13.80 -3.35 -13.68
CA PRO A 121 14.80 -3.10 -14.74
C PRO A 121 16.16 -3.75 -14.48
N GLN A 122 16.41 -4.30 -13.30
CA GLN A 122 17.71 -4.86 -12.90
C GLN A 122 17.66 -6.38 -12.81
N ASN A 123 18.58 -7.08 -13.44
CA ASN A 123 18.61 -8.55 -13.48
C ASN A 123 18.77 -9.23 -12.11
N ILE A 124 19.44 -8.57 -11.16
CA ILE A 124 19.64 -9.11 -9.81
C ILE A 124 18.44 -8.85 -8.87
N ALA A 125 17.60 -7.88 -9.23
CA ALA A 125 16.50 -7.43 -8.38
C ALA A 125 15.46 -8.52 -8.06
N PRO A 126 15.00 -9.36 -8.99
CA PRO A 126 14.04 -10.41 -8.70
C PRO A 126 14.47 -11.31 -7.55
N LYS A 127 15.70 -11.84 -7.64
CA LYS A 127 16.24 -12.73 -6.61
C LYS A 127 16.35 -12.02 -5.25
N PHE A 128 16.86 -10.80 -5.23
CA PHE A 128 17.01 -10.01 -4.01
C PHE A 128 15.65 -9.71 -3.36
N LEU A 129 14.67 -9.26 -4.15
CA LEU A 129 13.33 -8.91 -3.65
C LEU A 129 12.61 -10.12 -3.06
N THR A 130 12.67 -11.29 -3.71
CA THR A 130 12.11 -12.54 -3.19
C THR A 130 12.83 -12.99 -1.91
N GLN A 131 14.16 -12.99 -1.89
CA GLN A 131 14.90 -13.38 -0.69
C GLN A 131 14.67 -12.44 0.49
N SER A 132 14.33 -11.18 0.23
CA SER A 132 14.00 -10.18 1.25
C SER A 132 12.53 -10.24 1.70
N GLY A 133 11.72 -11.14 1.14
CA GLY A 133 10.30 -11.31 1.49
C GLY A 133 9.39 -10.17 1.02
N VAL A 134 9.82 -9.38 0.03
CA VAL A 134 9.04 -8.28 -0.51
C VAL A 134 7.81 -8.78 -1.27
N ASP A 135 7.89 -9.94 -1.93
CA ASP A 135 6.77 -10.65 -2.56
C ASP A 135 5.64 -10.91 -1.56
N HIS A 136 5.93 -11.64 -0.49
CA HIS A 136 4.95 -11.93 0.56
C HIS A 136 4.38 -10.68 1.21
N TYR A 137 5.21 -9.64 1.39
CA TYR A 137 4.71 -8.38 1.92
C TYR A 137 3.70 -7.72 0.98
N ILE A 138 3.96 -7.70 -0.34
CA ILE A 138 3.03 -7.15 -1.33
C ILE A 138 1.75 -7.99 -1.40
N GLU A 139 1.85 -9.33 -1.39
CA GLU A 139 0.69 -10.23 -1.33
C GLU A 139 -0.21 -9.91 -0.13
N GLN A 140 0.37 -9.80 1.06
CA GLN A 140 -0.36 -9.44 2.28
C GLN A 140 -0.95 -8.03 2.23
N LEU A 141 -0.21 -7.06 1.67
CA LEU A 141 -0.69 -5.70 1.49
C LEU A 141 -1.94 -5.66 0.61
N ILE A 142 -1.91 -6.37 -0.52
CA ILE A 142 -3.02 -6.45 -1.47
C ILE A 142 -4.22 -7.16 -0.83
N GLU A 143 -4.01 -8.29 -0.16
CA GLU A 143 -5.08 -9.01 0.55
C GLU A 143 -5.70 -8.14 1.65
N ASN A 144 -4.89 -7.39 2.40
CA ASN A 144 -5.38 -6.53 3.47
C ASN A 144 -6.14 -5.30 2.96
N VAL A 145 -5.72 -4.70 1.85
CA VAL A 145 -6.32 -3.46 1.33
C VAL A 145 -7.49 -3.76 0.39
N PHE A 146 -7.30 -4.63 -0.59
CA PHE A 146 -8.29 -4.89 -1.65
C PHE A 146 -9.15 -6.13 -1.38
N VAL A 147 -8.83 -6.91 -0.35
CA VAL A 147 -9.55 -8.17 -0.02
C VAL A 147 -9.50 -9.15 -1.19
N THR A 148 -8.42 -9.14 -1.94
CA THR A 148 -8.17 -10.05 -3.05
C THR A 148 -6.81 -10.73 -2.88
N LYS A 149 -6.71 -11.98 -3.31
CA LYS A 149 -5.46 -12.73 -3.25
C LYS A 149 -4.77 -12.71 -4.59
N VAL A 150 -3.50 -12.37 -4.58
CA VAL A 150 -2.62 -12.46 -5.74
C VAL A 150 -1.33 -13.15 -5.34
N HIS A 151 -0.68 -13.78 -6.31
CA HIS A 151 0.66 -14.31 -6.17
C HIS A 151 1.65 -13.39 -6.87
N VAL A 152 2.63 -12.86 -6.14
CA VAL A 152 3.59 -11.88 -6.64
C VAL A 152 4.82 -12.58 -7.24
N VAL A 153 5.15 -12.23 -8.47
CA VAL A 153 6.33 -12.75 -9.18
C VAL A 153 7.18 -11.58 -9.68
N PHE A 154 8.42 -11.51 -9.22
CA PHE A 154 9.39 -10.55 -9.76
C PHE A 154 10.06 -11.07 -11.02
N GLN A 155 10.10 -10.24 -12.06
CA GLN A 155 10.74 -10.57 -13.33
C GLN A 155 11.66 -9.43 -13.77
N ALA A 156 12.83 -9.77 -14.29
CA ALA A 156 13.71 -8.76 -14.92
C ALA A 156 13.22 -8.45 -16.33
N VAL A 157 13.05 -7.16 -16.61
CA VAL A 157 12.82 -6.71 -17.99
C VAL A 157 14.15 -6.74 -18.72
N LYS A 158 14.24 -7.50 -19.82
CA LYS A 158 15.35 -7.38 -20.78
C LYS A 158 15.22 -6.02 -21.49
N LEU A 159 15.81 -4.99 -20.91
CA LEU A 159 15.86 -3.68 -21.54
C LEU A 159 16.77 -3.76 -22.77
N ARG A 160 16.31 -3.22 -23.91
CA ARG A 160 17.19 -2.97 -25.05
C ARG A 160 18.29 -2.00 -24.63
N GLU A 161 19.48 -2.14 -25.16
CA GLU A 161 20.65 -1.31 -24.78
C GLU A 161 20.37 0.19 -24.81
N GLU A 162 19.56 0.65 -25.76
CA GLU A 162 19.09 2.04 -25.88
C GLU A 162 18.32 2.53 -24.66
N GLN A 163 17.47 1.68 -24.08
CA GLN A 163 16.69 2.01 -22.87
C GLN A 163 17.58 2.04 -21.63
N LEU A 164 18.61 1.17 -21.58
CA LEU A 164 19.60 1.17 -20.51
C LEU A 164 20.44 2.45 -20.52
N GLU A 165 20.80 2.95 -21.70
CA GLU A 165 21.54 4.21 -21.83
C GLU A 165 20.68 5.41 -21.42
N GLU A 166 19.42 5.44 -21.78
CA GLU A 166 18.50 6.52 -21.39
C GLU A 166 18.31 6.59 -19.87
N ILE A 167 18.15 5.44 -19.21
CA ILE A 167 18.07 5.34 -17.75
C ILE A 167 19.38 5.80 -17.10
N ARG A 168 20.54 5.42 -17.65
CA ARG A 168 21.86 5.87 -17.18
C ARG A 168 22.03 7.40 -17.32
N ARG A 169 21.56 7.98 -18.43
CA ARG A 169 21.57 9.45 -18.65
C ARG A 169 20.67 10.19 -17.65
N ARG A 170 19.47 9.68 -17.35
CA ARG A 170 18.57 10.26 -16.35
C ARG A 170 19.18 10.22 -14.96
N ARG A 171 19.79 9.11 -14.54
CA ARG A 171 20.46 8.98 -13.22
C ARG A 171 21.64 9.94 -13.07
N LYS A 172 22.44 10.17 -14.12
CA LYS A 172 23.55 11.14 -14.10
C LYS A 172 23.07 12.59 -13.97
N ARG A 173 21.87 12.91 -14.45
CA ARG A 173 21.29 14.26 -14.31
C ARG A 173 20.78 14.54 -12.90
N THR A 174 20.23 13.54 -12.19
CA THR A 174 19.75 13.67 -10.82
C THR A 174 20.84 13.61 -9.76
N SER A 175 22.02 13.11 -10.08
CA SER A 175 23.16 13.01 -9.15
C SER A 175 24.17 14.15 -9.26
N ARG A 176 23.90 15.23 -10.01
CA ARG A 176 24.73 16.44 -9.95
C ARG A 176 24.27 17.30 -8.76
N PRO A 177 25.07 17.43 -7.67
CA PRO A 177 24.77 18.38 -6.61
C PRO A 177 24.80 19.78 -7.19
N SER A 178 23.78 20.58 -6.87
CA SER A 178 23.80 22.03 -7.10
C SER A 178 25.00 22.60 -6.35
N GLN A 179 26.07 22.89 -7.05
CA GLN A 179 27.09 23.80 -6.54
C GLN A 179 26.49 25.21 -6.57
N ARG A 180 26.18 25.72 -5.42
CA ARG A 180 26.19 27.15 -5.09
C ARG A 180 26.72 27.29 -3.68
#